data_9096df157bb94ce52e487238018e1e92
#
_entry.id   9096df157bb94ce52e487238018e1e92
#
_cell.length_a   1.000
_cell.length_b   1.000
_cell.length_c   1.000
_cell.angle_alpha   90.00
_cell.angle_beta   90.00
_cell.angle_gamma   90.00
#
_symmetry.space_group_name_H-M   'P 1'
#
loop_
_entity.id
_entity.type
_entity.pdbx_description
1 polymer ?
#
loop_
_entity_poly.entity_id
_entity_poly.type
_entity_poly.pdbx_seq_one_letter_code
_entity_poly.pdbx_strand_id
1 'polypeptide(L)'
;MELINQSNQHKERSEKMVDILLQECIKKEYWEEALQSGVTKGISRRILKDLSEPEYRMELFESIIKGEYTIAPPRTQKIPKDKPGEFRTVYINDGQDRILLRVITNALFALTPNWISKHCTSYQKGIGTGQVVKRVSKWITDGEDNEVGRKADLSKYFDSVPIEQIDKIFNRYEGEYGKSIIIT
;
A
#
# COMPACT_ATOMS: atom_id res chain seq x y z
N MET A 1 18.94 -26.88 22.58
CA MET A 1 19.26 -27.08 21.14
C MET A 1 18.05 -26.78 20.24
N GLU A 2 16.81 -27.20 20.55
CA GLU A 2 15.62 -26.92 19.76
C GLU A 2 15.26 -25.42 19.62
N LEU A 3 15.39 -24.63 20.68
CA LEU A 3 15.10 -23.19 20.65
C LEU A 3 16.06 -22.40 19.75
N ILE A 4 17.33 -22.82 19.68
CA ILE A 4 18.34 -22.21 18.81
C ILE A 4 18.05 -22.55 17.34
N ASN A 5 17.62 -23.79 17.06
CA ASN A 5 17.23 -24.21 15.71
C ASN A 5 15.97 -23.48 15.21
N GLN A 6 14.98 -23.29 16.07
CA GLN A 6 13.77 -22.52 15.71
C GLN A 6 14.10 -21.05 15.44
N SER A 7 14.98 -20.43 16.25
CA SER A 7 15.44 -19.06 16.04
C SER A 7 16.19 -18.89 14.72
N ASN A 8 17.07 -19.84 14.36
CA ASN A 8 17.82 -19.79 13.12
C ASN A 8 16.91 -20.05 11.90
N GLN A 9 15.96 -20.96 11.98
CA GLN A 9 14.97 -21.18 10.91
C GLN A 9 14.05 -19.96 10.71
N HIS A 10 13.68 -19.26 11.78
CA HIS A 10 12.93 -18.00 11.69
C HIS A 10 13.75 -16.90 11.00
N LYS A 11 15.04 -16.79 11.34
CA LYS A 11 15.94 -15.80 10.75
C LYS A 11 16.17 -16.06 9.26
N GLU A 12 16.45 -17.29 8.86
CA GLU A 12 16.60 -17.67 7.44
C GLU A 12 15.31 -17.47 6.64
N ARG A 13 14.15 -17.74 7.23
CA ARG A 13 12.86 -17.46 6.59
C ARG A 13 12.64 -15.96 6.42
N SER A 14 12.93 -15.15 7.43
CA SER A 14 12.79 -13.70 7.39
C SER A 14 13.70 -13.08 6.30
N GLU A 15 14.96 -13.49 6.23
CA GLU A 15 15.92 -13.03 5.21
C GLU A 15 15.46 -13.40 3.79
N LYS A 16 14.96 -14.62 3.59
CA LYS A 16 14.46 -15.09 2.29
C LYS A 16 13.22 -14.33 1.79
N MET A 17 12.47 -13.74 2.68
CA MET A 17 11.21 -13.07 2.38
C MET A 17 11.36 -11.56 2.19
N VAL A 18 12.32 -10.94 2.87
CA VAL A 18 12.81 -9.59 2.52
C VAL A 18 13.29 -9.60 1.07
N ASP A 19 13.97 -10.66 0.63
CA ASP A 19 14.40 -10.82 -0.75
C ASP A 19 13.24 -10.85 -1.75
N ILE A 20 12.11 -11.49 -1.45
CA ILE A 20 10.96 -11.57 -2.38
C ILE A 20 10.30 -10.20 -2.56
N LEU A 21 10.02 -9.47 -1.47
CA LEU A 21 9.42 -8.14 -1.60
C LEU A 21 10.40 -7.14 -2.21
N LEU A 22 11.69 -7.23 -1.87
CA LEU A 22 12.72 -6.40 -2.49
C LEU A 22 12.81 -6.68 -3.99
N GLN A 23 12.91 -7.94 -4.40
CA GLN A 23 12.92 -8.34 -5.81
C GLN A 23 11.65 -7.86 -6.54
N GLU A 24 10.51 -7.87 -5.88
CA GLU A 24 9.29 -7.31 -6.44
C GLU A 24 9.37 -5.79 -6.56
N CYS A 25 9.80 -5.10 -5.51
CA CYS A 25 9.89 -3.63 -5.49
C CYS A 25 10.91 -3.04 -6.48
N ILE A 26 11.97 -3.78 -6.85
CA ILE A 26 12.95 -3.30 -7.85
C ILE A 26 12.50 -3.51 -9.29
N LYS A 27 11.40 -4.19 -9.54
CA LYS A 27 10.88 -4.40 -10.89
C LYS A 27 10.60 -3.07 -11.59
N LYS A 28 11.14 -2.96 -12.79
CA LYS A 28 11.10 -1.74 -13.60
C LYS A 28 9.68 -1.21 -13.83
N GLU A 29 8.74 -2.10 -14.09
CA GLU A 29 7.35 -1.78 -14.39
C GLU A 29 6.65 -0.99 -13.27
N TYR A 30 6.93 -1.29 -12.01
CA TYR A 30 6.32 -0.55 -10.88
C TYR A 30 6.86 0.87 -10.73
N TRP A 31 8.15 1.05 -11.04
CA TRP A 31 8.76 2.37 -11.06
C TRP A 31 8.28 3.20 -12.23
N GLU A 32 8.19 2.62 -13.42
CA GLU A 32 7.64 3.30 -14.60
C GLU A 32 6.19 3.72 -14.36
N GLU A 33 5.35 2.81 -13.83
CA GLU A 33 3.97 3.14 -13.48
C GLU A 33 3.90 4.26 -12.43
N ALA A 34 4.72 4.21 -11.37
CA ALA A 34 4.74 5.23 -10.34
C ALA A 34 5.22 6.59 -10.88
N LEU A 35 6.28 6.60 -11.69
CA LEU A 35 6.85 7.81 -12.28
C LEU A 35 5.96 8.45 -13.35
N GLN A 36 5.10 7.67 -14.01
CA GLN A 36 4.13 8.17 -14.99
C GLN A 36 2.78 8.54 -14.37
N SER A 37 2.57 8.20 -13.10
CA SER A 37 1.29 8.44 -12.42
C SER A 37 1.19 9.87 -11.88
N GLY A 38 -0.04 10.26 -11.48
CA GLY A 38 -0.32 11.55 -10.87
C GLY A 38 0.42 11.83 -9.55
N VAL A 39 1.03 10.80 -8.94
CA VAL A 39 1.83 10.97 -7.71
C VAL A 39 3.12 11.77 -7.92
N THR A 40 3.58 11.94 -9.15
CA THR A 40 4.75 12.76 -9.49
C THR A 40 4.48 14.26 -9.45
N LYS A 41 3.23 14.67 -9.39
CA LYS A 41 2.85 16.09 -9.41
C LYS A 41 3.49 16.86 -8.25
N GLY A 42 4.25 17.90 -8.57
CA GLY A 42 4.95 18.74 -7.59
C GLY A 42 6.27 18.17 -7.06
N ILE A 43 6.76 17.06 -7.62
CA ILE A 43 8.10 16.52 -7.33
C ILE A 43 9.14 17.21 -8.24
N SER A 44 10.30 17.50 -7.68
CA SER A 44 11.37 18.13 -8.46
C SER A 44 11.89 17.20 -9.56
N ARG A 45 12.29 17.77 -10.69
CA ARG A 45 12.87 17.01 -11.82
C ARG A 45 14.13 16.23 -11.42
N ARG A 46 14.91 16.78 -10.47
CA ARG A 46 16.11 16.10 -9.95
C ARG A 46 15.74 14.77 -9.29
N ILE A 47 14.80 14.79 -8.34
CA ILE A 47 14.33 13.57 -7.65
C ILE A 47 13.79 12.57 -8.66
N LEU A 48 12.97 13.00 -9.63
CA LEU A 48 12.43 12.12 -10.65
C LEU A 48 13.52 11.49 -11.52
N LYS A 49 14.58 12.25 -11.83
CA LYS A 49 15.73 11.75 -12.56
C LYS A 49 16.48 10.70 -11.74
N ASP A 50 16.81 11.01 -10.48
CA ASP A 50 17.53 10.08 -9.59
C ASP A 50 16.74 8.77 -9.43
N LEU A 51 15.42 8.83 -9.24
CA LEU A 51 14.53 7.67 -9.16
C LEU A 51 14.35 6.94 -10.51
N SER A 52 14.76 7.50 -11.62
CA SER A 52 14.76 6.82 -12.92
C SER A 52 15.97 5.90 -13.09
N GLU A 53 17.03 6.10 -12.32
CA GLU A 53 18.27 5.32 -12.39
C GLU A 53 18.13 4.03 -11.56
N PRO A 54 18.37 2.83 -12.16
CA PRO A 54 18.26 1.56 -11.45
C PRO A 54 19.17 1.43 -10.25
N GLU A 55 20.40 1.92 -10.35
CA GLU A 55 21.42 1.90 -9.29
C GLU A 55 20.93 2.66 -8.06
N TYR A 56 20.37 3.86 -8.26
CA TYR A 56 19.83 4.67 -7.17
C TYR A 56 18.66 3.96 -6.44
N ARG A 57 17.80 3.27 -7.18
CA ARG A 57 16.70 2.49 -6.60
C ARG A 57 17.21 1.36 -5.72
N MET A 58 18.25 0.65 -6.17
CA MET A 58 18.88 -0.43 -5.39
C MET A 58 19.48 0.12 -4.10
N GLU A 59 20.26 1.18 -4.16
CA GLU A 59 20.85 1.85 -3.00
C GLU A 59 19.77 2.32 -2.01
N LEU A 60 18.67 2.86 -2.52
CA LEU A 60 17.54 3.29 -1.71
C LEU A 60 16.91 2.11 -0.94
N PHE A 61 16.64 0.99 -1.61
CA PHE A 61 16.10 -0.19 -0.94
C PHE A 61 17.08 -0.83 0.02
N GLU A 62 18.36 -0.87 -0.30
CA GLU A 62 19.39 -1.33 0.64
C GLU A 62 19.42 -0.47 1.90
N SER A 63 19.33 0.85 1.78
CA SER A 63 19.31 1.75 2.93
C SER A 63 18.07 1.56 3.80
N ILE A 64 16.92 1.23 3.19
CA ILE A 64 15.69 0.89 3.93
C ILE A 64 15.88 -0.42 4.71
N ILE A 65 16.42 -1.46 4.07
CA ILE A 65 16.66 -2.76 4.71
C ILE A 65 17.65 -2.63 5.87
N LYS A 66 18.68 -1.80 5.72
CA LYS A 66 19.66 -1.50 6.77
C LYS A 66 19.10 -0.61 7.89
N GLY A 67 17.89 -0.06 7.75
CA GLY A 67 17.31 0.90 8.69
C GLY A 67 17.98 2.29 8.64
N GLU A 68 18.70 2.59 7.58
CA GLU A 68 19.40 3.87 7.38
C GLU A 68 18.48 4.92 6.73
N TYR A 69 17.39 4.47 6.09
CA TYR A 69 16.37 5.33 5.48
C TYR A 69 15.09 5.28 6.29
N THR A 70 14.58 6.44 6.63
CA THR A 70 13.28 6.60 7.32
C THR A 70 12.37 7.49 6.50
N ILE A 71 11.14 7.04 6.27
CA ILE A 71 10.11 7.84 5.62
C ILE A 71 9.79 9.03 6.50
N ALA A 72 9.86 10.23 5.94
CA ALA A 72 9.58 11.45 6.67
C ALA A 72 8.09 11.54 7.05
N PRO A 73 7.76 12.12 8.24
CA PRO A 73 6.38 12.38 8.60
C PRO A 73 5.67 13.21 7.54
N PRO A 74 4.45 12.82 7.12
CA PRO A 74 3.73 13.54 6.09
C PRO A 74 3.31 14.93 6.58
N ARG A 75 3.37 15.92 5.71
CA ARG A 75 2.78 17.23 5.99
C ARG A 75 1.26 17.16 5.89
N THR A 76 0.57 17.94 6.69
CA THR A 76 -0.88 18.02 6.69
C THR A 76 -1.38 19.19 5.85
N GLN A 77 -2.51 18.99 5.16
CA GLN A 77 -3.22 20.05 4.44
C GLN A 77 -4.73 19.90 4.67
N LYS A 78 -5.41 21.03 4.92
CA LYS A 78 -6.88 21.06 4.99
C LYS A 78 -7.46 21.28 3.61
N ILE A 79 -8.37 20.39 3.20
CA ILE A 79 -9.10 20.48 1.93
C ILE A 79 -10.59 20.69 2.25
N PRO A 80 -11.28 21.66 1.61
CA PRO A 80 -12.71 21.86 1.78
C PRO A 80 -13.50 20.59 1.45
N LYS A 81 -14.55 20.32 2.21
CA LYS A 81 -15.57 19.34 1.87
C LYS A 81 -16.71 20.00 1.08
N ASP A 82 -17.67 19.18 0.65
CA ASP A 82 -18.83 19.66 -0.10
C ASP A 82 -19.73 20.62 0.70
N LYS A 83 -19.73 20.49 2.03
CA LYS A 83 -20.45 21.40 2.91
C LYS A 83 -19.61 22.62 3.25
N PRO A 84 -20.15 23.85 3.06
CA PRO A 84 -19.44 25.08 3.41
C PRO A 84 -18.97 25.09 4.88
N GLY A 85 -17.71 25.47 5.10
CA GLY A 85 -17.12 25.54 6.44
C GLY A 85 -16.56 24.21 6.96
N GLU A 86 -16.81 23.08 6.30
CA GLU A 86 -16.21 21.80 6.66
C GLU A 86 -14.91 21.54 5.89
N PHE A 87 -13.91 21.00 6.58
CA PHE A 87 -12.62 20.64 6.03
C PHE A 87 -12.28 19.19 6.36
N ARG A 88 -11.50 18.55 5.49
CA ARG A 88 -10.82 17.28 5.79
C ARG A 88 -9.32 17.53 5.81
N THR A 89 -8.63 16.92 6.75
CA THR A 89 -7.18 16.88 6.77
C THR A 89 -6.70 15.77 5.83
N VAL A 90 -5.74 16.10 4.96
CA VAL A 90 -5.04 15.12 4.14
C VAL A 90 -3.57 15.14 4.52
N TYR A 91 -2.95 13.96 4.43
CA TYR A 91 -1.53 13.74 4.72
C TYR A 91 -0.80 13.58 3.40
N ILE A 92 0.27 14.35 3.20
CA ILE A 92 1.01 14.41 1.95
C ILE A 92 2.46 14.08 2.24
N ASN A 93 2.91 12.92 1.79
CA ASN A 93 4.31 12.54 1.84
C ASN A 93 5.15 13.35 0.84
N ASP A 94 6.41 13.55 1.14
CA ASP A 94 7.32 14.26 0.26
C ASP A 94 7.73 13.42 -0.97
N GLY A 95 8.34 14.10 -1.93
CA GLY A 95 8.59 13.64 -3.27
C GLY A 95 9.02 12.18 -3.42
N GLN A 96 10.19 11.83 -2.89
CA GLN A 96 10.76 10.49 -2.99
C GLN A 96 9.93 9.45 -2.24
N ASP A 97 9.51 9.77 -1.02
CA ASP A 97 8.71 8.87 -0.18
C ASP A 97 7.39 8.52 -0.85
N ARG A 98 6.77 9.49 -1.51
CA ARG A 98 5.50 9.28 -2.21
C ARG A 98 5.62 8.30 -3.38
N ILE A 99 6.73 8.36 -4.13
CA ILE A 99 7.00 7.41 -5.21
C ILE A 99 7.31 6.04 -4.63
N LEU A 100 8.18 5.98 -3.61
CA LEU A 100 8.54 4.74 -2.92
C LEU A 100 7.31 4.01 -2.38
N LEU A 101 6.44 4.71 -1.65
CA LEU A 101 5.20 4.14 -1.13
C LEU A 101 4.28 3.64 -2.25
N ARG A 102 4.27 4.29 -3.41
CA ARG A 102 3.51 3.82 -4.57
C ARG A 102 4.09 2.54 -5.15
N VAL A 103 5.42 2.42 -5.25
CA VAL A 103 6.10 1.21 -5.71
C VAL A 103 5.83 0.05 -4.76
N ILE A 104 6.00 0.27 -3.45
CA ILE A 104 5.70 -0.75 -2.42
C ILE A 104 4.23 -1.19 -2.50
N THR A 105 3.30 -0.27 -2.68
CA THR A 105 1.87 -0.58 -2.84
C THR A 105 1.64 -1.46 -4.07
N ASN A 106 2.25 -1.16 -5.21
CA ASN A 106 2.12 -1.96 -6.43
C ASN A 106 2.70 -3.37 -6.23
N ALA A 107 3.86 -3.49 -5.59
CA ALA A 107 4.48 -4.76 -5.26
C ALA A 107 3.61 -5.61 -4.32
N LEU A 108 3.09 -5.00 -3.25
CA LEU A 108 2.18 -5.68 -2.33
C LEU A 108 0.91 -6.19 -3.03
N PHE A 109 0.30 -5.41 -3.91
CA PHE A 109 -0.85 -5.88 -4.68
C PHE A 109 -0.53 -7.08 -5.56
N ALA A 110 0.67 -7.12 -6.15
CA ALA A 110 1.10 -8.25 -6.96
C ALA A 110 1.37 -9.51 -6.14
N LEU A 111 1.95 -9.35 -4.95
CA LEU A 111 2.26 -10.46 -4.05
C LEU A 111 1.01 -10.99 -3.31
N THR A 112 -0.04 -10.18 -3.17
CA THR A 112 -1.20 -10.49 -2.34
C THR A 112 -2.54 -10.51 -3.11
N PRO A 113 -2.63 -11.15 -4.27
CA PRO A 113 -3.82 -11.07 -5.14
C PRO A 113 -5.08 -11.64 -4.48
N ASN A 114 -4.92 -12.53 -3.50
CA ASN A 114 -6.03 -13.22 -2.83
C ASN A 114 -6.36 -12.68 -1.43
N TRP A 115 -5.65 -11.64 -0.96
CA TRP A 115 -5.88 -11.09 0.38
C TRP A 115 -7.15 -10.25 0.47
N ILE A 116 -7.53 -9.68 -0.66
CA ILE A 116 -8.69 -8.80 -0.72
C ILE A 116 -9.89 -9.61 -1.22
N SER A 117 -10.97 -9.56 -0.48
CA SER A 117 -12.22 -10.22 -0.89
C SER A 117 -12.62 -9.81 -2.32
N LYS A 118 -13.05 -10.78 -3.13
CA LYS A 118 -13.62 -10.54 -4.47
C LYS A 118 -14.82 -9.57 -4.47
N HIS A 119 -15.45 -9.37 -3.33
CA HIS A 119 -16.56 -8.44 -3.14
C HIS A 119 -16.09 -7.01 -2.78
N CYS A 120 -14.84 -6.85 -2.36
CA CYS A 120 -14.26 -5.53 -2.15
C CYS A 120 -13.90 -4.92 -3.50
N THR A 121 -14.53 -3.81 -3.84
CA THR A 121 -14.32 -3.10 -5.12
C THR A 121 -13.54 -1.82 -4.95
N SER A 122 -13.32 -1.38 -3.70
CA SER A 122 -12.58 -0.16 -3.40
C SER A 122 -11.07 -0.39 -3.51
N TYR A 123 -10.36 0.60 -4.01
CA TYR A 123 -8.90 0.60 -4.15
C TYR A 123 -8.32 -0.54 -5.01
N GLN A 124 -9.16 -1.19 -5.83
CA GLN A 124 -8.72 -2.24 -6.75
C GLN A 124 -8.25 -1.65 -8.08
N LYS A 125 -7.08 -2.09 -8.56
CA LYS A 125 -6.57 -1.69 -9.88
C LYS A 125 -7.55 -2.17 -10.97
N GLY A 126 -7.91 -1.27 -11.87
CA GLY A 126 -8.80 -1.58 -12.98
C GLY A 126 -10.30 -1.64 -12.63
N ILE A 127 -10.69 -1.44 -11.37
CA ILE A 127 -12.11 -1.41 -10.97
C ILE A 127 -12.53 0.03 -10.69
N GLY A 128 -13.27 0.62 -11.60
CA GLY A 128 -13.86 1.95 -11.44
C GLY A 128 -15.35 1.90 -11.06
N THR A 129 -15.91 3.05 -10.70
CA THR A 129 -17.31 3.19 -10.29
C THR A 129 -18.29 2.60 -11.29
N GLY A 130 -18.05 2.78 -12.60
CA GLY A 130 -18.94 2.26 -13.65
C GLY A 130 -19.03 0.73 -13.66
N GLN A 131 -17.91 0.03 -13.39
CA GLN A 131 -17.90 -1.44 -13.30
C GLN A 131 -18.62 -1.92 -12.03
N VAL A 132 -18.47 -1.18 -10.91
CA VAL A 132 -19.19 -1.48 -9.67
C VAL A 132 -20.69 -1.33 -9.85
N VAL A 133 -21.15 -0.23 -10.46
CA VAL A 133 -22.56 0.01 -10.76
C VAL A 133 -23.13 -1.11 -11.63
N LYS A 134 -22.43 -1.49 -12.72
CA LYS A 134 -22.86 -2.59 -13.60
C LYS A 134 -22.98 -3.91 -12.82
N ARG A 135 -22.02 -4.21 -11.94
CA ARG A 135 -22.05 -5.44 -11.11
C ARG A 135 -23.24 -5.44 -10.15
N VAL A 136 -23.46 -4.32 -9.44
CA VAL A 136 -24.60 -4.18 -8.52
C VAL A 136 -25.92 -4.25 -9.26
N SER A 137 -26.06 -3.56 -10.41
CA SER A 137 -27.27 -3.64 -11.25
C SER A 137 -27.56 -5.09 -11.68
N LYS A 138 -26.51 -5.82 -12.08
CA LYS A 138 -26.67 -7.23 -12.45
C LYS A 138 -27.17 -8.08 -11.27
N TRP A 139 -26.60 -7.89 -10.09
CA TRP A 139 -27.05 -8.64 -8.88
C TRP A 139 -28.52 -8.36 -8.57
N ILE A 140 -28.98 -7.11 -8.73
CA ILE A 140 -30.39 -6.75 -8.51
C ILE A 140 -31.30 -7.40 -9.56
N THR A 141 -30.86 -7.43 -10.83
CA THR A 141 -31.67 -7.96 -11.93
C THR A 141 -31.74 -9.50 -11.93
N ASP A 142 -30.61 -10.16 -11.61
CA ASP A 142 -30.49 -11.63 -11.71
C ASP A 142 -30.87 -12.35 -10.41
N GLY A 143 -31.05 -11.63 -9.31
CA GLY A 143 -31.33 -12.21 -7.98
C GLY A 143 -32.82 -12.21 -7.65
N GLU A 144 -33.42 -13.38 -7.52
CA GLU A 144 -34.84 -13.53 -7.13
C GLU A 144 -35.13 -13.02 -5.70
N ASP A 145 -34.09 -12.91 -4.83
CA ASP A 145 -34.22 -12.55 -3.41
C ASP A 145 -33.54 -11.21 -3.02
N ASN A 146 -33.07 -10.43 -3.98
CA ASN A 146 -32.31 -9.19 -3.72
C ASN A 146 -33.18 -7.92 -3.63
N GLU A 147 -34.28 -7.99 -2.87
CA GLU A 147 -35.21 -6.85 -2.74
C GLU A 147 -34.75 -5.78 -1.73
N VAL A 148 -33.74 -6.07 -0.89
CA VAL A 148 -33.32 -5.18 0.18
C VAL A 148 -31.84 -4.86 0.11
N GLY A 149 -31.52 -3.58 -0.09
CA GLY A 149 -30.18 -3.03 0.02
C GLY A 149 -29.95 -2.36 1.38
N ARG A 150 -28.78 -2.59 1.99
CA ARG A 150 -28.33 -1.86 3.19
C ARG A 150 -27.09 -1.04 2.87
N LYS A 151 -27.14 0.24 3.23
CA LYS A 151 -25.96 1.12 3.18
C LYS A 151 -25.43 1.30 4.60
N ALA A 152 -24.17 0.95 4.83
CA ALA A 152 -23.47 1.20 6.08
C ALA A 152 -22.20 2.01 5.79
N ASP A 153 -21.83 2.90 6.69
CA ASP A 153 -20.62 3.71 6.63
C ASP A 153 -19.99 3.79 8.02
N LEU A 154 -18.67 3.69 8.08
CA LEU A 154 -17.92 3.80 9.33
C LEU A 154 -17.45 5.23 9.52
N SER A 155 -18.00 5.93 10.52
CA SER A 155 -17.61 7.30 10.83
C SER A 155 -16.13 7.37 11.21
N LYS A 156 -15.41 8.29 10.57
CA LYS A 156 -13.97 8.53 10.84
C LYS A 156 -13.10 7.26 10.79
N TYR A 157 -13.40 6.36 9.87
CA TYR A 157 -12.74 5.05 9.80
C TYR A 157 -11.21 5.14 9.90
N PHE A 158 -10.57 5.95 9.04
CA PHE A 158 -9.11 6.07 9.02
C PHE A 158 -8.51 6.66 10.31
N ASP A 159 -9.23 7.58 10.96
CA ASP A 159 -8.79 8.17 12.23
C ASP A 159 -9.04 7.26 13.43
N SER A 160 -9.80 6.16 13.23
CA SER A 160 -10.28 5.27 14.30
C SER A 160 -9.62 3.89 14.26
N VAL A 161 -8.81 3.57 13.25
CA VAL A 161 -8.11 2.29 13.20
C VAL A 161 -6.98 2.27 14.22
N PRO A 162 -7.02 1.39 15.24
CA PRO A 162 -5.94 1.30 16.22
C PRO A 162 -4.67 0.75 15.56
N ILE A 163 -3.54 1.42 15.78
CA ILE A 163 -2.23 1.03 15.22
C ILE A 163 -1.89 -0.41 15.63
N GLU A 164 -2.19 -0.79 16.88
CA GLU A 164 -1.93 -2.14 17.39
C GLU A 164 -2.71 -3.24 16.62
N GLN A 165 -3.84 -2.91 16.00
CA GLN A 165 -4.56 -3.87 15.15
C GLN A 165 -3.89 -4.00 13.79
N ILE A 166 -3.35 -2.92 13.25
CA ILE A 166 -2.55 -2.93 12.03
C ILE A 166 -1.31 -3.79 12.26
N ASP A 167 -0.59 -3.58 13.35
CA ASP A 167 0.57 -4.38 13.75
C ASP A 167 0.24 -5.86 13.88
N LYS A 168 -0.90 -6.21 14.49
CA LYS A 168 -1.34 -7.61 14.60
C LYS A 168 -1.61 -8.24 13.24
N ILE A 169 -2.18 -7.48 12.29
CA ILE A 169 -2.41 -7.96 10.93
C ILE A 169 -1.07 -8.23 10.26
N PHE A 170 -0.15 -7.27 10.30
CA PHE A 170 1.16 -7.44 9.69
C PHE A 170 1.98 -8.55 10.36
N ASN A 171 1.94 -8.65 11.69
CA ASN A 171 2.59 -9.74 12.43
C ASN A 171 2.04 -11.13 12.07
N ARG A 172 0.75 -11.25 11.76
CA ARG A 172 0.15 -12.51 11.27
C ARG A 172 0.77 -12.94 9.93
N TYR A 173 1.08 -11.97 9.08
CA TYR A 173 1.66 -12.18 7.76
C TYR A 173 3.19 -12.08 7.73
N GLU A 174 3.83 -11.79 8.87
CA GLU A 174 5.29 -11.70 9.01
C GLU A 174 6.01 -12.95 8.53
N GLY A 175 5.40 -14.13 8.74
CA GLY A 175 5.90 -15.39 8.22
C GLY A 175 5.91 -15.49 6.69
N GLU A 176 5.15 -14.66 5.96
CA GLU A 176 5.07 -14.70 4.50
C GLU A 176 5.86 -13.58 3.80
N TYR A 177 5.99 -12.36 4.37
CA TYR A 177 6.49 -11.18 3.62
C TYR A 177 7.43 -10.24 4.38
N GLY A 178 8.00 -10.64 5.51
CA GLY A 178 9.05 -9.90 6.24
C GLY A 178 8.66 -8.54 6.83
N LYS A 179 9.04 -8.30 8.07
CA LYS A 179 8.72 -7.07 8.84
C LYS A 179 9.38 -5.79 8.32
N SER A 180 10.55 -5.91 7.74
CA SER A 180 11.48 -4.78 7.58
C SER A 180 10.97 -3.65 6.69
N ILE A 181 10.02 -3.91 5.79
CA ILE A 181 9.51 -2.91 4.83
C ILE A 181 8.19 -2.31 5.30
N ILE A 182 7.52 -2.94 6.27
CA ILE A 182 6.16 -2.56 6.68
C ILE A 182 6.17 -1.61 7.88
N ILE A 183 7.24 -1.57 8.66
CA ILE A 183 7.34 -0.84 9.94
C ILE A 183 8.21 0.43 9.84
N THR A 184 8.82 0.71 8.69
CA THR A 184 9.50 1.99 8.45
C THR A 184 8.51 3.01 7.97
#